data_1676afa1b7f6f8181ad3addf13b98500
#
_entry.id   1676afa1b7f6f8181ad3addf13b98500
#
_cell.length_a   1.000
_cell.length_b   1.000
_cell.length_c   1.000
_cell.angle_alpha   90.00
_cell.angle_beta   90.00
_cell.angle_gamma   90.00
#
_symmetry.space_group_name_H-M   'P 1'
#
loop_
_entity.id
_entity.type
_entity.pdbx_description
1 polymer ?
#
loop_
_entity_poly.entity_id
_entity_poly.type
_entity_poly.pdbx_seq_one_letter_code
_entity_poly.pdbx_strand_id
1 'polypeptide(L)'
;MEQAYLDLGRKLLEEGHRKEDRTGTGTLSLFGYQMRFDLQKGFPLLTTKRVPFGLIKSELLWFLKGDTNIRYLLQNKNHIWDEWAFERYIKSPDYNGPDMTDFGHRCLTDPEFNEEYKKQSKFFCEKILTDDSFAETYGDLGHIYGYQWRHWETKDGGFIDQIKEVIEAIKKTPDSRRLIVSAWNPEDVPSMALPPCHTMFQFYVQEGRLSCQLYQRSGDVFLGVPFNIASYALLTHLIAHETGLEVGEFVHTLGDAHLYINHIEQMKEQSVSYTHLTLPTIYSV
;
A
#
# COMPACT_ATOMS: atom_id res chain seq x y z
N MET A 1 15.23 5.18 -12.56
CA MET A 1 14.44 4.43 -11.55
C MET A 1 12.96 4.32 -11.90
N GLU A 2 12.34 5.40 -12.31
CA GLU A 2 10.91 5.45 -12.67
C GLU A 2 10.56 4.62 -13.93
N GLN A 3 11.54 4.34 -14.77
CA GLN A 3 11.36 3.63 -16.05
C GLN A 3 10.69 2.26 -15.87
N ALA A 4 11.09 1.48 -14.86
CA ALA A 4 10.50 0.16 -14.60
C ALA A 4 8.98 0.21 -14.35
N TYR A 5 8.50 1.26 -13.67
CA TYR A 5 7.07 1.50 -13.45
C TYR A 5 6.36 1.93 -14.75
N LEU A 6 6.97 2.83 -15.52
CA LEU A 6 6.40 3.28 -16.80
C LEU A 6 6.33 2.15 -17.82
N ASP A 7 7.32 1.24 -17.82
CA ASP A 7 7.31 0.03 -18.67
C ASP A 7 6.17 -0.91 -18.30
N LEU A 8 5.87 -1.08 -17.00
CA LEU A 8 4.67 -1.82 -16.57
C LEU A 8 3.38 -1.16 -17.07
N GLY A 9 3.28 0.18 -16.96
CA GLY A 9 2.12 0.93 -17.45
C GLY A 9 1.90 0.73 -18.96
N ARG A 10 2.97 0.84 -19.76
CA ARG A 10 2.90 0.58 -21.23
C ARG A 10 2.50 -0.85 -21.53
N LYS A 11 3.11 -1.81 -20.83
CA LYS A 11 2.81 -3.22 -21.02
C LYS A 11 1.34 -3.56 -20.71
N LEU A 12 0.77 -2.95 -19.67
CA LEU A 12 -0.66 -3.09 -19.35
C LEU A 12 -1.55 -2.51 -20.45
N LEU A 13 -1.19 -1.37 -21.03
CA LEU A 13 -1.93 -0.76 -22.13
C LEU A 13 -1.89 -1.60 -23.42
N GLU A 14 -0.76 -2.27 -23.69
CA GLU A 14 -0.49 -3.03 -24.92
C GLU A 14 -0.95 -4.49 -24.82
N GLU A 15 -0.70 -5.16 -23.71
CA GLU A 15 -0.86 -6.61 -23.53
C GLU A 15 -1.86 -6.99 -22.43
N GLY A 16 -2.40 -6.02 -21.67
CA GLY A 16 -3.30 -6.28 -20.55
C GLY A 16 -4.60 -6.95 -20.99
N HIS A 17 -4.98 -8.04 -20.33
CA HIS A 17 -6.24 -8.72 -20.55
C HIS A 17 -7.36 -8.00 -19.81
N ARG A 18 -8.47 -7.74 -20.50
CA ARG A 18 -9.67 -7.17 -19.88
C ARG A 18 -10.29 -8.18 -18.91
N LYS A 19 -10.53 -7.71 -17.68
CA LYS A 19 -11.22 -8.45 -16.63
C LYS A 19 -12.29 -7.58 -15.99
N GLU A 20 -13.39 -8.19 -15.65
CA GLU A 20 -14.36 -7.58 -14.73
C GLU A 20 -13.80 -7.63 -13.30
N ASP A 21 -14.21 -6.69 -12.48
CA ASP A 21 -13.80 -6.59 -11.08
C ASP A 21 -14.99 -6.35 -10.15
N ARG A 22 -14.76 -6.44 -8.85
CA ARG A 22 -15.79 -6.26 -7.82
C ARG A 22 -16.47 -4.88 -7.88
N THR A 23 -15.80 -3.86 -8.41
CA THR A 23 -16.34 -2.49 -8.49
C THR A 23 -17.19 -2.26 -9.73
N GLY A 24 -17.20 -3.19 -10.69
CA GLY A 24 -17.89 -3.02 -11.97
C GLY A 24 -17.21 -2.05 -12.94
N THR A 25 -16.06 -1.48 -12.58
CA THR A 25 -15.30 -0.58 -13.45
C THR A 25 -14.60 -1.34 -14.58
N GLY A 26 -14.12 -2.55 -14.30
CA GLY A 26 -13.27 -3.34 -15.18
C GLY A 26 -11.80 -2.91 -15.14
N THR A 27 -10.93 -3.84 -15.49
CA THR A 27 -9.48 -3.64 -15.49
C THR A 27 -8.81 -4.19 -16.73
N LEU A 28 -7.61 -3.68 -17.06
CA LEU A 28 -6.58 -4.38 -17.84
C LEU A 28 -5.62 -5.03 -16.85
N SER A 29 -5.36 -6.32 -16.98
CA SER A 29 -4.59 -7.10 -16.01
C SER A 29 -3.47 -7.91 -16.67
N LEU A 30 -2.33 -7.98 -16.00
CA LEU A 30 -1.22 -8.90 -16.26
C LEU A 30 -0.95 -9.73 -15.01
N PHE A 31 -0.70 -11.01 -15.17
CA PHE A 31 -0.37 -11.90 -14.06
C PHE A 31 1.13 -12.20 -14.01
N GLY A 32 1.75 -11.88 -12.87
CA GLY A 32 3.17 -12.12 -12.64
C GLY A 32 4.07 -11.09 -13.32
N TYR A 33 4.31 -9.95 -12.66
CA TYR A 33 5.24 -8.93 -13.13
C TYR A 33 6.24 -8.54 -12.04
N GLN A 34 7.49 -8.27 -12.41
CA GLN A 34 8.52 -7.87 -11.46
C GLN A 34 9.23 -6.60 -11.90
N MET A 35 9.37 -5.66 -10.97
CA MET A 35 10.18 -4.44 -11.12
C MET A 35 11.36 -4.48 -10.15
N ARG A 36 12.47 -3.82 -10.53
CA ARG A 36 13.66 -3.67 -9.69
C ARG A 36 14.07 -2.21 -9.60
N PHE A 37 14.42 -1.78 -8.39
CA PHE A 37 14.81 -0.42 -8.08
C PHE A 37 16.13 -0.46 -7.30
N ASP A 38 17.21 0.02 -7.92
CA ASP A 38 18.52 0.16 -7.28
C ASP A 38 18.50 1.36 -6.34
N LEU A 39 18.39 1.10 -5.02
CA LEU A 39 18.25 2.15 -4.01
C LEU A 39 19.54 2.96 -3.80
N GLN A 40 20.68 2.49 -4.29
CA GLN A 40 21.92 3.25 -4.28
C GLN A 40 21.91 4.41 -5.28
N LYS A 41 21.10 4.30 -6.35
CA LYS A 41 20.94 5.37 -7.36
C LYS A 41 19.94 6.44 -6.92
N GLY A 42 19.30 6.28 -5.77
CA GLY A 42 18.37 7.25 -5.20
C GLY A 42 17.06 6.59 -4.73
N PHE A 43 16.15 7.40 -4.23
CA PHE A 43 14.85 6.94 -3.71
C PHE A 43 13.81 6.88 -4.85
N PRO A 44 13.07 5.75 -5.04
CA PRO A 44 12.15 5.58 -6.17
C PRO A 44 10.80 6.25 -5.94
N LEU A 45 10.79 7.57 -5.69
CA LEU A 45 9.57 8.38 -5.68
C LEU A 45 9.30 8.83 -7.12
N LEU A 46 8.11 8.53 -7.64
CA LEU A 46 7.75 8.92 -9.01
C LEU A 46 7.70 10.45 -9.15
N THR A 47 8.16 10.95 -10.29
CA THR A 47 8.12 12.38 -10.67
C THR A 47 7.09 12.68 -11.74
N THR A 48 6.69 11.67 -12.52
CA THR A 48 5.64 11.76 -13.55
C THR A 48 4.22 11.80 -12.97
N LYS A 49 4.09 11.56 -11.66
CA LYS A 49 2.84 11.65 -10.90
C LYS A 49 3.14 12.17 -9.51
N ARG A 50 2.27 13.04 -8.97
CA ARG A 50 2.38 13.47 -7.58
C ARG A 50 2.09 12.32 -6.63
N VAL A 51 3.09 11.91 -5.85
CA VAL A 51 3.00 10.89 -4.80
C VAL A 51 3.35 11.54 -3.46
N PRO A 52 2.37 11.87 -2.59
CA PRO A 52 2.60 12.58 -1.34
C PRO A 52 3.39 11.73 -0.33
N PHE A 53 4.68 11.98 -0.16
CA PHE A 53 5.56 11.21 0.73
C PHE A 53 5.10 11.20 2.20
N GLY A 54 4.45 12.27 2.65
CA GLY A 54 3.89 12.35 4.01
C GLY A 54 2.89 11.24 4.34
N LEU A 55 2.05 10.89 3.36
CA LEU A 55 1.06 9.80 3.51
C LEU A 55 1.75 8.44 3.59
N ILE A 56 2.75 8.20 2.72
CA ILE A 56 3.55 6.97 2.72
C ILE A 56 4.25 6.78 4.07
N LYS A 57 4.89 7.85 4.56
CA LYS A 57 5.59 7.82 5.84
C LYS A 57 4.64 7.50 7.01
N SER A 58 3.49 8.17 7.10
CA SER A 58 2.56 7.95 8.20
C SER A 58 1.95 6.55 8.17
N GLU A 59 1.61 6.02 6.99
CA GLU A 59 1.09 4.66 6.84
C GLU A 59 2.13 3.61 7.24
N LEU A 60 3.38 3.72 6.73
CA LEU A 60 4.43 2.78 7.08
C LEU A 60 4.75 2.80 8.59
N LEU A 61 4.80 3.98 9.22
CA LEU A 61 5.00 4.09 10.65
C LEU A 61 3.84 3.48 11.46
N TRP A 62 2.61 3.60 10.95
CA TRP A 62 1.44 2.96 11.53
C TRP A 62 1.56 1.43 11.49
N PHE A 63 1.94 0.85 10.34
CA PHE A 63 2.24 -0.58 10.24
C PHE A 63 3.36 -1.02 11.19
N LEU A 64 4.47 -0.27 11.25
CA LEU A 64 5.61 -0.59 12.11
C LEU A 64 5.30 -0.49 13.60
N LYS A 65 4.28 0.28 13.99
CA LYS A 65 3.77 0.29 15.37
C LYS A 65 2.91 -0.92 15.71
N GLY A 66 2.46 -1.69 14.72
CA GLY A 66 1.45 -2.74 14.91
C GLY A 66 0.07 -2.20 15.18
N ASP A 67 -0.17 -0.92 14.90
CA ASP A 67 -1.44 -0.25 15.12
C ASP A 67 -2.44 -0.62 14.00
N THR A 68 -3.71 -0.75 14.35
CA THR A 68 -4.81 -1.09 13.44
C THR A 68 -5.90 -0.02 13.42
N ASN A 69 -5.80 0.98 14.32
CA ASN A 69 -6.77 2.04 14.40
C ASN A 69 -6.40 3.22 13.50
N ILE A 70 -7.34 3.64 12.66
CA ILE A 70 -7.15 4.74 11.71
C ILE A 70 -6.95 6.11 12.37
N ARG A 71 -7.24 6.27 13.68
CA ARG A 71 -7.10 7.54 14.40
C ARG A 71 -5.70 8.15 14.22
N TYR A 72 -4.65 7.32 14.34
CA TYR A 72 -3.27 7.79 14.10
C TYR A 72 -3.09 8.34 12.68
N LEU A 73 -3.67 7.70 11.69
CA LEU A 73 -3.63 8.16 10.30
C LEU A 73 -4.33 9.50 10.13
N LEU A 74 -5.55 9.64 10.66
CA LEU A 74 -6.32 10.89 10.64
C LEU A 74 -5.60 12.05 11.33
N GLN A 75 -4.94 11.81 12.47
CA GLN A 75 -4.09 12.80 13.16
C GLN A 75 -2.93 13.26 12.27
N ASN A 76 -2.47 12.42 11.35
CA ASN A 76 -1.44 12.73 10.36
C ASN A 76 -2.01 13.17 8.99
N LYS A 77 -3.30 13.53 8.92
CA LYS A 77 -4.01 13.94 7.69
C LYS A 77 -3.91 12.89 6.57
N ASN A 78 -3.90 11.63 6.95
CA ASN A 78 -3.85 10.50 6.04
C ASN A 78 -5.22 9.82 6.03
N HIS A 79 -5.87 9.85 4.87
CA HIS A 79 -7.24 9.40 4.64
C HIS A 79 -7.31 8.12 3.78
N ILE A 80 -6.18 7.40 3.60
CA ILE A 80 -6.12 6.25 2.70
C ILE A 80 -7.01 5.09 3.18
N TRP A 81 -7.25 5.00 4.51
CA TRP A 81 -7.96 3.87 5.13
C TRP A 81 -9.37 4.21 5.65
N ASP A 82 -9.82 5.45 5.48
CA ASP A 82 -11.10 5.92 6.03
C ASP A 82 -12.29 5.10 5.52
N GLU A 83 -12.31 4.81 4.22
CA GLU A 83 -13.42 4.10 3.57
C GLU A 83 -13.65 2.71 4.16
N TRP A 84 -12.59 2.00 4.51
CA TRP A 84 -12.68 0.66 5.10
C TRP A 84 -13.29 0.68 6.51
N ALA A 85 -12.89 1.64 7.32
CA ALA A 85 -13.47 1.84 8.65
C ALA A 85 -14.91 2.36 8.56
N PHE A 86 -15.17 3.31 7.66
CA PHE A 86 -16.50 3.84 7.42
C PHE A 86 -17.48 2.76 6.92
N GLU A 87 -17.04 1.88 6.02
CA GLU A 87 -17.86 0.75 5.53
C GLU A 87 -18.28 -0.19 6.66
N ARG A 88 -17.39 -0.45 7.63
CA ARG A 88 -17.74 -1.22 8.83
C ARG A 88 -18.76 -0.49 9.70
N TYR A 89 -18.59 0.82 9.89
CA TYR A 89 -19.51 1.63 10.68
C TYR A 89 -20.92 1.67 10.10
N ILE A 90 -21.08 1.91 8.79
CA ILE A 90 -22.40 1.96 8.16
C ILE A 90 -23.15 0.63 8.16
N LYS A 91 -22.43 -0.49 8.30
CA LYS A 91 -23.01 -1.84 8.45
C LYS A 91 -23.35 -2.19 9.89
N SER A 92 -22.97 -1.35 10.85
CA SER A 92 -23.23 -1.59 12.28
C SER A 92 -24.65 -1.20 12.68
N PRO A 93 -25.19 -1.77 13.76
CA PRO A 93 -26.51 -1.38 14.29
C PRO A 93 -26.54 0.05 14.85
N ASP A 94 -25.40 0.65 15.12
CA ASP A 94 -25.29 2.01 15.69
C ASP A 94 -25.34 3.11 14.62
N TYR A 95 -25.29 2.73 13.34
CA TYR A 95 -25.42 3.70 12.25
C TYR A 95 -26.89 4.07 12.04
N ASN A 96 -27.20 5.36 12.23
CA ASN A 96 -28.56 5.92 12.08
C ASN A 96 -28.62 7.00 10.98
N GLY A 97 -27.59 7.08 10.13
CA GLY A 97 -27.55 8.03 9.02
C GLY A 97 -28.31 7.56 7.77
N PRO A 98 -28.24 8.32 6.68
CA PRO A 98 -28.80 7.92 5.39
C PRO A 98 -28.13 6.64 4.86
N ASP A 99 -28.85 5.91 3.97
CA ASP A 99 -28.30 4.71 3.35
C ASP A 99 -27.04 5.02 2.53
N MET A 100 -25.89 4.54 3.02
CA MET A 100 -24.57 4.65 2.39
C MET A 100 -24.11 3.34 1.74
N THR A 101 -25.00 2.37 1.56
CA THR A 101 -24.67 1.10 0.91
C THR A 101 -24.11 1.34 -0.49
N ASP A 102 -23.05 0.60 -0.86
CA ASP A 102 -22.38 0.69 -2.16
C ASP A 102 -21.89 2.11 -2.52
N PHE A 103 -21.43 2.86 -1.51
CA PHE A 103 -20.98 4.24 -1.70
C PHE A 103 -19.88 4.36 -2.76
N GLY A 104 -18.97 3.39 -2.87
CA GLY A 104 -17.89 3.41 -3.86
C GLY A 104 -18.40 3.53 -5.30
N HIS A 105 -19.48 2.81 -5.66
CA HIS A 105 -20.09 2.89 -6.98
C HIS A 105 -21.04 4.09 -7.12
N ARG A 106 -21.87 4.31 -6.12
CA ARG A 106 -22.88 5.39 -6.16
C ARG A 106 -22.25 6.78 -6.26
N CYS A 107 -21.12 7.03 -5.60
CA CYS A 107 -20.39 8.30 -5.70
C CYS A 107 -19.90 8.62 -7.13
N LEU A 108 -19.69 7.60 -7.98
CA LEU A 108 -19.25 7.78 -9.36
C LEU A 108 -20.39 8.22 -10.30
N THR A 109 -21.63 7.87 -9.96
CA THR A 109 -22.79 8.01 -10.85
C THR A 109 -23.83 9.02 -10.35
N ASP A 110 -23.82 9.37 -9.06
CA ASP A 110 -24.78 10.24 -8.40
C ASP A 110 -24.05 11.38 -7.65
N PRO A 111 -24.03 12.62 -8.20
CA PRO A 111 -23.38 13.76 -7.55
C PRO A 111 -24.04 14.17 -6.22
N GLU A 112 -25.36 14.02 -6.07
CA GLU A 112 -26.06 14.37 -4.79
C GLU A 112 -25.69 13.37 -3.71
N PHE A 113 -25.65 12.10 -4.05
CA PHE A 113 -25.19 11.06 -3.16
C PHE A 113 -23.71 11.28 -2.75
N ASN A 114 -22.84 11.66 -3.67
CA ASN A 114 -21.43 11.94 -3.39
C ASN A 114 -21.26 13.10 -2.40
N GLU A 115 -22.07 14.15 -2.50
CA GLU A 115 -22.05 15.25 -1.52
C GLU A 115 -22.52 14.78 -0.13
N GLU A 116 -23.54 13.92 -0.06
CA GLU A 116 -23.98 13.35 1.20
C GLU A 116 -22.92 12.38 1.79
N TYR A 117 -22.32 11.53 0.97
CA TYR A 117 -21.20 10.68 1.38
C TYR A 117 -20.06 11.49 2.00
N LYS A 118 -19.63 12.59 1.37
CA LYS A 118 -18.59 13.46 1.92
C LYS A 118 -18.94 14.00 3.31
N LYS A 119 -20.20 14.36 3.55
CA LYS A 119 -20.66 14.84 4.85
C LYS A 119 -20.59 13.71 5.91
N GLN A 120 -21.11 12.54 5.56
CA GLN A 120 -21.14 11.39 6.47
C GLN A 120 -19.73 10.88 6.79
N SER A 121 -18.87 10.77 5.79
CA SER A 121 -17.47 10.38 5.95
C SER A 121 -16.70 11.39 6.79
N LYS A 122 -16.89 12.69 6.55
CA LYS A 122 -16.28 13.75 7.37
C LYS A 122 -16.73 13.68 8.83
N PHE A 123 -18.02 13.53 9.08
CA PHE A 123 -18.56 13.36 10.43
C PHE A 123 -17.97 12.13 11.14
N PHE A 124 -17.85 11.02 10.42
CA PHE A 124 -17.22 9.81 10.93
C PHE A 124 -15.76 10.05 11.34
N CYS A 125 -14.96 10.65 10.48
CA CYS A 125 -13.56 10.97 10.77
C CYS A 125 -13.40 11.94 11.94
N GLU A 126 -14.28 12.94 12.06
CA GLU A 126 -14.30 13.87 13.20
C GLU A 126 -14.62 13.12 14.51
N LYS A 127 -15.58 12.18 14.48
CA LYS A 127 -15.87 11.33 15.63
C LYS A 127 -14.70 10.44 16.03
N ILE A 128 -14.04 9.79 15.08
CA ILE A 128 -12.81 9.01 15.35
C ILE A 128 -11.75 9.87 16.04
N LEU A 129 -11.62 11.13 15.67
CA LEU A 129 -10.63 12.03 16.28
C LEU A 129 -10.99 12.51 17.68
N THR A 130 -12.28 12.66 18.00
CA THR A 130 -12.75 13.38 19.20
C THR A 130 -13.40 12.49 20.26
N ASP A 131 -13.82 11.27 19.91
CA ASP A 131 -14.51 10.32 20.80
C ASP A 131 -13.70 9.03 20.93
N ASP A 132 -13.14 8.77 22.12
CA ASP A 132 -12.27 7.63 22.37
C ASP A 132 -13.02 6.30 22.21
N SER A 133 -14.22 6.19 22.76
CA SER A 133 -15.03 4.97 22.67
C SER A 133 -15.46 4.66 21.23
N PHE A 134 -15.81 5.71 20.48
CA PHE A 134 -16.15 5.55 19.07
C PHE A 134 -14.94 5.12 18.25
N ALA A 135 -13.76 5.69 18.51
CA ALA A 135 -12.53 5.32 17.83
C ALA A 135 -12.10 3.88 18.14
N GLU A 136 -12.22 3.44 19.40
CA GLU A 136 -11.94 2.05 19.77
C GLU A 136 -12.86 1.06 19.05
N THR A 137 -14.14 1.42 18.88
CA THR A 137 -15.13 0.53 18.27
C THR A 137 -15.07 0.51 16.75
N TYR A 138 -14.94 1.68 16.12
CA TYR A 138 -15.13 1.84 14.67
C TYR A 138 -13.86 2.24 13.90
N GLY A 139 -12.81 2.67 14.61
CA GLY A 139 -11.52 3.01 13.99
C GLY A 139 -10.62 1.82 13.72
N ASP A 140 -10.86 0.69 14.37
CA ASP A 140 -10.06 -0.53 14.24
C ASP A 140 -10.41 -1.30 12.97
N LEU A 141 -9.38 -1.72 12.21
CA LEU A 141 -9.51 -2.46 10.95
C LEU A 141 -9.29 -3.97 11.09
N GLY A 142 -9.08 -4.46 12.32
CA GLY A 142 -8.76 -5.86 12.60
C GLY A 142 -7.26 -6.20 12.38
N HIS A 143 -6.96 -7.48 12.36
CA HIS A 143 -5.58 -7.99 12.35
C HIS A 143 -4.87 -7.82 10.99
N ILE A 144 -4.91 -6.59 10.42
CA ILE A 144 -4.27 -6.28 9.13
C ILE A 144 -2.76 -6.02 9.29
N TYR A 145 -2.03 -6.00 8.19
CA TYR A 145 -0.63 -5.60 8.00
C TYR A 145 0.24 -5.47 9.25
N GLY A 146 0.18 -4.31 9.95
CA GLY A 146 1.00 -4.01 11.11
C GLY A 146 0.77 -4.94 12.29
N TYR A 147 -0.47 -5.37 12.51
CA TYR A 147 -0.78 -6.36 13.53
C TYR A 147 -0.04 -7.67 13.24
N GLN A 148 -0.17 -8.20 12.02
CA GLN A 148 0.52 -9.44 11.64
C GLN A 148 2.04 -9.29 11.72
N TRP A 149 2.59 -8.14 11.39
CA TRP A 149 4.04 -7.89 11.45
C TRP A 149 4.58 -7.86 12.88
N ARG A 150 3.79 -7.36 13.84
CA ARG A 150 4.26 -7.08 15.21
C ARG A 150 3.63 -7.97 16.28
N HIS A 151 2.47 -8.59 16.01
CA HIS A 151 1.67 -9.33 16.96
C HIS A 151 1.06 -10.60 16.34
N TRP A 152 1.82 -11.35 15.55
CA TRP A 152 1.33 -12.61 15.00
C TRP A 152 1.02 -13.60 16.14
N GLU A 153 -0.25 -13.94 16.30
CA GLU A 153 -0.72 -14.80 17.38
C GLU A 153 -0.21 -16.23 17.23
N THR A 154 0.14 -16.85 18.37
CA THR A 154 0.60 -18.23 18.44
C THR A 154 -0.43 -19.12 19.14
N LYS A 155 -0.39 -20.41 18.85
CA LYS A 155 -1.35 -21.39 19.39
C LYS A 155 -1.37 -21.50 20.91
N ASP A 156 -0.31 -21.09 21.59
CA ASP A 156 -0.16 -21.08 23.05
C ASP A 156 -0.59 -19.75 23.70
N GLY A 157 -1.17 -18.83 22.91
CA GLY A 157 -1.68 -17.53 23.37
C GLY A 157 -0.59 -16.46 23.51
N GLY A 158 0.63 -16.71 22.99
CA GLY A 158 1.67 -15.71 22.84
C GLY A 158 1.57 -14.99 21.49
N PHE A 159 2.61 -14.22 21.16
CA PHE A 159 2.73 -13.58 19.85
C PHE A 159 4.19 -13.55 19.37
N ILE A 160 4.35 -13.42 18.06
CA ILE A 160 5.63 -13.24 17.37
C ILE A 160 5.68 -11.82 16.82
N ASP A 161 6.74 -11.08 17.17
CA ASP A 161 7.08 -9.80 16.54
C ASP A 161 8.04 -10.09 15.37
N GLN A 162 7.46 -10.30 14.17
CA GLN A 162 8.23 -10.69 12.98
C GLN A 162 9.26 -9.59 12.58
N ILE A 163 8.96 -8.32 12.79
CA ILE A 163 9.89 -7.20 12.47
C ILE A 163 11.10 -7.26 13.40
N LYS A 164 10.88 -7.45 14.70
CA LYS A 164 11.97 -7.60 15.67
C LYS A 164 12.84 -8.81 15.35
N GLU A 165 12.20 -9.96 15.10
CA GLU A 165 12.92 -11.20 14.80
C GLU A 165 13.75 -11.10 13.52
N VAL A 166 13.20 -10.48 12.44
CA VAL A 166 13.94 -10.34 11.18
C VAL A 166 15.13 -9.38 11.32
N ILE A 167 15.01 -8.29 12.10
CA ILE A 167 16.12 -7.38 12.39
C ILE A 167 17.23 -8.13 13.16
N GLU A 168 16.87 -8.90 14.19
CA GLU A 168 17.84 -9.69 14.93
C GLU A 168 18.50 -10.77 14.06
N ALA A 169 17.73 -11.42 13.19
CA ALA A 169 18.25 -12.41 12.26
C ALA A 169 19.21 -11.81 11.24
N ILE A 170 18.93 -10.62 10.69
CA ILE A 170 19.84 -9.88 9.80
C ILE A 170 21.16 -9.60 10.51
N LYS A 171 21.12 -9.13 11.76
CA LYS A 171 22.34 -8.82 12.56
C LYS A 171 23.15 -10.07 12.89
N LYS A 172 22.52 -11.21 13.18
CA LYS A 172 23.19 -12.43 13.66
C LYS A 172 23.57 -13.39 12.54
N THR A 173 22.73 -13.51 11.52
CA THR A 173 22.84 -14.50 10.44
C THR A 173 22.41 -13.89 9.10
N PRO A 174 23.17 -12.90 8.56
CA PRO A 174 22.77 -12.17 7.36
C PRO A 174 22.57 -13.06 6.12
N ASP A 175 23.25 -14.22 6.06
CA ASP A 175 23.11 -15.19 4.95
C ASP A 175 21.85 -16.07 5.06
N SER A 176 20.99 -15.84 6.06
CA SER A 176 19.76 -16.61 6.25
C SER A 176 18.81 -16.43 5.07
N ARG A 177 18.21 -17.55 4.62
CA ARG A 177 17.15 -17.58 3.62
C ARG A 177 15.75 -17.42 4.22
N ARG A 178 15.67 -17.18 5.54
CA ARG A 178 14.44 -17.10 6.34
C ARG A 178 14.14 -15.67 6.83
N LEU A 179 14.70 -14.66 6.18
CA LEU A 179 14.48 -13.26 6.52
C LEU A 179 13.14 -12.79 5.92
N ILE A 180 12.03 -13.36 6.40
CA ILE A 180 10.68 -13.22 5.83
C ILE A 180 9.76 -12.62 6.87
N VAL A 181 8.87 -11.71 6.41
CA VAL A 181 7.74 -11.16 7.17
C VAL A 181 6.47 -11.40 6.35
N SER A 182 5.46 -12.02 6.96
CA SER A 182 4.17 -12.31 6.35
C SER A 182 3.06 -11.48 6.97
N ALA A 183 2.22 -10.89 6.13
CA ALA A 183 0.96 -10.29 6.56
C ALA A 183 -0.25 -11.20 6.26
N TRP A 184 -0.06 -12.24 5.44
CA TRP A 184 -1.11 -13.15 5.05
C TRP A 184 -1.28 -14.25 6.09
N ASN A 185 -2.30 -14.12 6.91
CA ASN A 185 -2.72 -15.12 7.88
C ASN A 185 -4.08 -15.68 7.46
N PRO A 186 -4.17 -16.92 6.92
CA PRO A 186 -5.43 -17.48 6.43
C PRO A 186 -6.53 -17.58 7.48
N GLU A 187 -6.19 -17.69 8.76
CA GLU A 187 -7.15 -17.73 9.86
C GLU A 187 -7.83 -16.37 10.07
N ASP A 188 -7.06 -15.28 9.97
CA ASP A 188 -7.55 -13.91 10.20
C ASP A 188 -8.18 -13.25 8.97
N VAL A 189 -7.80 -13.68 7.75
CA VAL A 189 -8.27 -13.07 6.48
C VAL A 189 -9.78 -12.84 6.43
N PRO A 190 -10.66 -13.75 6.90
CA PRO A 190 -12.12 -13.53 6.84
C PRO A 190 -12.61 -12.39 7.75
N SER A 191 -11.87 -12.03 8.80
CA SER A 191 -12.23 -10.98 9.78
C SER A 191 -11.60 -9.63 9.47
N MET A 192 -10.64 -9.55 8.56
CA MET A 192 -9.95 -8.31 8.18
C MET A 192 -10.87 -7.38 7.39
N ALA A 193 -10.79 -6.08 7.67
CA ALA A 193 -11.48 -5.07 6.85
C ALA A 193 -11.04 -5.13 5.38
N LEU A 194 -9.74 -5.41 5.14
CA LEU A 194 -9.15 -5.63 3.83
C LEU A 194 -8.07 -6.72 3.92
N PRO A 195 -8.22 -7.87 3.24
CA PRO A 195 -7.14 -8.85 3.14
C PRO A 195 -5.87 -8.25 2.51
N PRO A 196 -4.68 -8.49 3.10
CA PRO A 196 -3.46 -7.82 2.69
C PRO A 196 -3.11 -8.02 1.21
N CYS A 197 -2.94 -6.93 0.48
CA CYS A 197 -2.40 -6.96 -0.89
C CYS A 197 -0.89 -7.25 -0.85
N HIS A 198 -0.16 -6.64 0.08
CA HIS A 198 1.24 -6.92 0.37
C HIS A 198 1.31 -8.17 1.25
N THR A 199 1.36 -9.35 0.64
CA THR A 199 1.19 -10.62 1.37
C THR A 199 2.41 -11.00 2.19
N MET A 200 3.60 -10.78 1.64
CA MET A 200 4.87 -11.06 2.32
C MET A 200 6.01 -10.27 1.69
N PHE A 201 7.05 -10.05 2.48
CA PHE A 201 8.32 -9.55 1.97
C PHE A 201 9.49 -10.32 2.58
N GLN A 202 10.61 -10.33 1.85
CA GLN A 202 11.83 -11.02 2.22
C GLN A 202 13.01 -10.09 2.08
N PHE A 203 13.92 -10.13 3.06
CA PHE A 203 15.21 -9.44 2.97
C PHE A 203 16.32 -10.37 2.47
N TYR A 204 17.32 -9.76 1.86
CA TYR A 204 18.52 -10.43 1.39
C TYR A 204 19.72 -9.51 1.61
N VAL A 205 20.78 -10.07 2.18
CA VAL A 205 22.04 -9.35 2.44
C VAL A 205 23.11 -9.82 1.49
N GLN A 206 23.78 -8.91 0.81
CA GLN A 206 24.90 -9.19 -0.06
C GLN A 206 25.91 -8.03 0.01
N GLU A 207 27.19 -8.34 0.23
CA GLU A 207 28.26 -7.35 0.25
C GLU A 207 28.01 -6.15 1.15
N GLY A 208 27.45 -6.40 2.34
CA GLY A 208 27.09 -5.33 3.31
C GLY A 208 25.86 -4.51 2.93
N ARG A 209 25.06 -4.95 1.95
CA ARG A 209 23.86 -4.26 1.46
C ARG A 209 22.61 -5.07 1.72
N LEU A 210 21.55 -4.39 2.15
CA LEU A 210 20.25 -4.96 2.39
C LEU A 210 19.31 -4.69 1.21
N SER A 211 18.79 -5.75 0.62
CA SER A 211 17.74 -5.73 -0.40
C SER A 211 16.44 -6.24 0.18
N CYS A 212 15.31 -5.80 -0.37
CA CYS A 212 13.98 -6.25 0.01
C CYS A 212 13.19 -6.68 -1.24
N GLN A 213 12.55 -7.84 -1.18
CA GLN A 213 11.59 -8.27 -2.19
C GLN A 213 10.19 -8.33 -1.58
N LEU A 214 9.24 -7.60 -2.17
CA LEU A 214 7.82 -7.68 -1.86
C LEU A 214 7.11 -8.61 -2.85
N TYR A 215 6.27 -9.52 -2.35
CA TYR A 215 5.22 -10.14 -3.13
C TYR A 215 3.88 -9.47 -2.81
N GLN A 216 3.30 -8.81 -3.80
CA GLN A 216 2.00 -8.15 -3.75
C GLN A 216 1.02 -8.92 -4.64
N ARG A 217 0.01 -9.58 -4.03
CA ARG A 217 -0.95 -10.42 -4.77
C ARG A 217 -1.83 -9.65 -5.75
N SER A 218 -2.07 -8.37 -5.48
CA SER A 218 -2.97 -7.50 -6.24
C SER A 218 -2.45 -6.06 -6.17
N GLY A 219 -2.26 -5.42 -7.32
CA GLY A 219 -1.73 -4.06 -7.40
C GLY A 219 -2.46 -3.19 -8.41
N ASP A 220 -3.18 -2.17 -7.92
CA ASP A 220 -3.63 -1.06 -8.77
C ASP A 220 -2.42 -0.25 -9.21
N VAL A 221 -2.05 -0.41 -10.49
CA VAL A 221 -0.81 0.14 -11.02
C VAL A 221 -0.86 1.66 -11.08
N PHE A 222 -2.02 2.26 -11.29
CA PHE A 222 -2.11 3.71 -11.38
C PHE A 222 -2.17 4.40 -10.02
N LEU A 223 -2.98 3.92 -9.08
CA LEU A 223 -3.15 4.59 -7.77
C LEU A 223 -2.24 4.01 -6.69
N GLY A 224 -2.24 2.70 -6.48
CA GLY A 224 -1.61 2.06 -5.33
C GLY A 224 -0.13 1.77 -5.49
N VAL A 225 0.28 1.19 -6.62
CA VAL A 225 1.66 0.73 -6.84
C VAL A 225 2.72 1.83 -6.65
N PRO A 226 2.52 3.10 -7.06
CA PRO A 226 3.46 4.19 -6.75
C PRO A 226 3.71 4.40 -5.26
N PHE A 227 2.67 4.31 -4.43
CA PHE A 227 2.78 4.38 -2.97
C PHE A 227 3.53 3.17 -2.41
N ASN A 228 3.21 1.97 -2.92
CA ASN A 228 3.82 0.72 -2.46
C ASN A 228 5.32 0.67 -2.77
N ILE A 229 5.76 1.12 -3.96
CA ILE A 229 7.18 1.24 -4.32
C ILE A 229 7.92 2.11 -3.30
N ALA A 230 7.42 3.30 -3.02
CA ALA A 230 8.06 4.23 -2.11
C ALA A 230 8.00 3.75 -0.64
N SER A 231 6.90 3.10 -0.22
CA SER A 231 6.73 2.55 1.12
C SER A 231 7.77 1.45 1.41
N TYR A 232 7.93 0.49 0.52
CA TYR A 232 8.89 -0.61 0.73
C TYR A 232 10.34 -0.21 0.48
N ALA A 233 10.59 0.79 -0.37
CA ALA A 233 11.90 1.42 -0.45
C ALA A 233 12.25 2.09 0.89
N LEU A 234 11.31 2.85 1.50
CA LEU A 234 11.50 3.47 2.81
C LEU A 234 11.71 2.42 3.90
N LEU A 235 10.92 1.33 3.91
CA LEU A 235 11.12 0.22 4.84
C LEU A 235 12.52 -0.37 4.70
N THR A 236 13.01 -0.57 3.47
CA THR A 236 14.36 -1.09 3.22
C THR A 236 15.43 -0.17 3.81
N HIS A 237 15.30 1.16 3.62
CA HIS A 237 16.20 2.14 4.23
C HIS A 237 16.18 2.10 5.76
N LEU A 238 14.99 2.01 6.37
CA LEU A 238 14.85 1.96 7.83
C LEU A 238 15.50 0.70 8.42
N ILE A 239 15.26 -0.47 7.82
CA ILE A 239 15.83 -1.73 8.29
C ILE A 239 17.34 -1.78 8.04
N ALA A 240 17.83 -1.27 6.89
CA ALA A 240 19.26 -1.16 6.61
C ALA A 240 19.96 -0.28 7.67
N HIS A 241 19.40 0.89 7.97
CA HIS A 241 19.92 1.78 9.02
C HIS A 241 19.96 1.09 10.39
N GLU A 242 18.88 0.43 10.79
CA GLU A 242 18.77 -0.26 12.09
C GLU A 242 19.75 -1.44 12.19
N THR A 243 20.11 -2.06 11.09
CA THR A 243 21.02 -3.22 11.04
C THR A 243 22.48 -2.85 10.73
N GLY A 244 22.77 -1.56 10.49
CA GLY A 244 24.11 -1.06 10.14
C GLY A 244 24.57 -1.45 8.74
N LEU A 245 23.62 -1.70 7.83
CA LEU A 245 23.89 -2.07 6.44
C LEU A 245 23.62 -0.88 5.49
N GLU A 246 24.27 -0.90 4.32
CA GLU A 246 23.88 -0.05 3.20
C GLU A 246 22.62 -0.61 2.52
N VAL A 247 21.92 0.22 1.73
CA VAL A 247 20.80 -0.27 0.94
C VAL A 247 21.28 -0.92 -0.36
N GLY A 248 20.56 -1.97 -0.79
CA GLY A 248 20.76 -2.63 -2.08
C GLY A 248 19.62 -2.31 -3.05
N GLU A 249 18.79 -3.31 -3.37
CA GLU A 249 17.65 -3.19 -4.27
C GLU A 249 16.31 -3.32 -3.53
N PHE A 250 15.28 -2.66 -4.06
CA PHE A 250 13.91 -3.04 -3.83
C PHE A 250 13.39 -3.82 -5.06
N VAL A 251 12.90 -5.03 -4.85
CA VAL A 251 12.32 -5.90 -5.87
C VAL A 251 10.82 -6.01 -5.62
N HIS A 252 10.02 -5.55 -6.56
CA HIS A 252 8.56 -5.55 -6.44
C HIS A 252 7.97 -6.60 -7.37
N THR A 253 7.46 -7.67 -6.81
CA THR A 253 6.78 -8.76 -7.54
C THR A 253 5.28 -8.63 -7.36
N LEU A 254 4.57 -8.45 -8.47
CA LEU A 254 3.12 -8.34 -8.53
C LEU A 254 2.50 -9.67 -9.00
N GLY A 255 1.46 -10.13 -8.31
CA GLY A 255 0.60 -11.20 -8.80
C GLY A 255 -0.32 -10.68 -9.89
N ASP A 256 -1.49 -10.14 -9.53
CA ASP A 256 -2.40 -9.45 -10.45
C ASP A 256 -2.01 -7.94 -10.48
N ALA A 257 -1.26 -7.55 -11.53
CA ALA A 257 -0.97 -6.14 -11.82
C ALA A 257 -2.08 -5.62 -12.71
N HIS A 258 -2.86 -4.64 -12.25
CA HIS A 258 -4.01 -4.17 -13.00
C HIS A 258 -4.11 -2.65 -13.08
N LEU A 259 -4.71 -2.20 -14.17
CA LEU A 259 -5.04 -0.81 -14.46
C LEU A 259 -6.55 -0.71 -14.65
N TYR A 260 -7.23 0.08 -13.82
CA TYR A 260 -8.65 0.33 -13.98
C TYR A 260 -8.95 1.06 -15.28
N ILE A 261 -10.06 0.70 -15.95
CA ILE A 261 -10.43 1.22 -17.28
C ILE A 261 -10.56 2.76 -17.27
N ASN A 262 -11.07 3.33 -16.18
CA ASN A 262 -11.20 4.78 -16.01
C ASN A 262 -9.85 5.52 -15.83
N HIS A 263 -8.72 4.82 -15.70
CA HIS A 263 -7.38 5.39 -15.60
C HIS A 263 -6.52 5.19 -16.86
N ILE A 264 -7.07 4.62 -17.92
CA ILE A 264 -6.32 4.33 -19.17
C ILE A 264 -5.73 5.60 -19.79
N GLU A 265 -6.53 6.66 -19.91
CA GLU A 265 -6.06 7.90 -20.55
C GLU A 265 -4.98 8.59 -19.71
N GLN A 266 -5.12 8.60 -18.39
CA GLN A 266 -4.12 9.13 -17.48
C GLN A 266 -2.80 8.33 -17.51
N MET A 267 -2.88 7.00 -17.64
CA MET A 267 -1.70 6.16 -17.78
C MET A 267 -0.99 6.39 -19.13
N LYS A 268 -1.75 6.59 -20.21
CA LYS A 268 -1.18 6.96 -21.51
C LYS A 268 -0.40 8.27 -21.41
N GLU A 269 -1.01 9.31 -20.84
CA GLU A 269 -0.38 10.60 -20.64
C GLU A 269 0.89 10.48 -19.78
N GLN A 270 0.84 9.76 -18.66
CA GLN A 270 1.98 9.54 -17.78
C GLN A 270 3.13 8.83 -18.49
N SER A 271 2.84 7.81 -19.31
CA SER A 271 3.86 7.04 -20.03
C SER A 271 4.55 7.83 -21.14
N VAL A 272 3.91 8.88 -21.69
CA VAL A 272 4.50 9.76 -22.73
C VAL A 272 5.27 10.93 -22.11
N SER A 273 4.84 11.44 -20.95
CA SER A 273 5.44 12.63 -20.30
C SER A 273 6.95 12.45 -20.03
N TYR A 274 7.42 11.24 -19.75
CA TYR A 274 8.83 10.98 -19.53
C TYR A 274 9.70 11.15 -20.79
N THR A 275 9.17 10.86 -21.98
CA THR A 275 9.89 11.03 -23.26
C THR A 275 10.10 12.49 -23.62
N HIS A 276 9.26 13.39 -23.15
CA HIS A 276 9.40 14.83 -23.39
C HIS A 276 10.35 15.53 -22.42
N LEU A 277 10.55 15.01 -21.21
CA LEU A 277 11.46 15.58 -20.21
C LEU A 277 12.95 15.27 -20.48
N THR A 278 13.25 14.32 -21.36
CA THR A 278 14.62 13.94 -21.70
C THR A 278 15.20 14.70 -22.93
N LEU A 279 14.44 15.60 -23.57
CA LEU A 279 14.83 16.25 -24.81
C LEU A 279 15.47 17.67 -24.74
N PRO A 280 15.52 18.43 -23.63
CA PRO A 280 16.07 19.78 -23.72
C PRO A 280 17.51 19.96 -23.26
N THR A 281 18.31 18.94 -23.05
CA THR A 281 19.68 19.14 -22.53
C THR A 281 20.78 19.19 -23.59
N ILE A 282 20.44 19.39 -24.84
CA ILE A 282 21.45 19.58 -25.91
C ILE A 282 21.21 20.94 -26.56
N TYR A 283 21.41 22.02 -25.85
CA TYR A 283 21.84 23.31 -26.38
C TYR A 283 22.46 24.12 -25.24
N SER A 284 23.72 23.90 -24.99
CA SER A 284 24.61 24.95 -24.50
C SER A 284 25.79 25.07 -25.44
N VAL A 285 25.81 26.23 -26.01
CA VAL A 285 26.92 26.81 -26.79
C VAL A 285 28.23 26.80 -25.97
#